data_8266b7a1aa2c193c51a6f6b515d103a5
#
_entry.id   8266b7a1aa2c193c51a6f6b515d103a5
#
_cell.length_a   1.000
_cell.length_b   1.000
_cell.length_c   1.000
_cell.angle_alpha   90.00
_cell.angle_beta   90.00
_cell.angle_gamma   90.00
#
_symmetry.space_group_name_H-M   'P 1'
#
loop_
_entity.id
_entity.type
_entity.pdbx_description
1 polymer ?
#
loop_
_entity_poly.entity_id
_entity_poly.type
_entity_poly.pdbx_seq_one_letter_code
_entity_poly.pdbx_strand_id
1 'polypeptide(L)'
;MPAHFTELRRIETSGGEVMKALHADEPDFLGLGEAYFSRVDPGCIRGWKRHNEMTVNVVVPVGHVRFVVEGNGSFQAFDLGPDHDYGRLTIEPGTWFGFMGGSDGGLVLNLSNIVHRPDEADGKELDEFNYEWSSAPSNEEK
;
A
#
# COMPACT_ATOMS: atom_id res chain seq x y z
N MET A 1 -8.28 -4.49 -13.28
CA MET A 1 -7.73 -3.43 -12.41
C MET A 1 -6.36 -3.85 -11.94
N PRO A 2 -5.35 -2.97 -12.05
CA PRO A 2 -4.00 -3.32 -11.62
C PRO A 2 -3.85 -3.40 -10.10
N ALA A 3 -4.81 -2.86 -9.36
CA ALA A 3 -4.80 -2.94 -7.91
C ALA A 3 -6.22 -2.97 -7.41
N HIS A 4 -6.42 -3.55 -6.24
CA HIS A 4 -7.75 -3.54 -5.62
C HIS A 4 -7.62 -3.49 -4.10
N PHE A 5 -8.64 -2.92 -3.48
CA PHE A 5 -8.72 -2.76 -2.04
C PHE A 5 -9.67 -3.79 -1.46
N THR A 6 -9.25 -4.42 -0.36
CA THR A 6 -10.08 -5.38 0.37
C THR A 6 -10.24 -4.86 1.79
N GLU A 7 -11.49 -4.62 2.18
CA GLU A 7 -11.76 -4.21 3.55
C GLU A 7 -11.40 -5.34 4.51
N LEU A 8 -10.76 -4.99 5.63
CA LEU A 8 -10.31 -5.96 6.62
C LEU A 8 -11.04 -5.77 7.94
N ARG A 9 -11.28 -6.88 8.61
CA ARG A 9 -11.99 -6.86 9.88
C ARG A 9 -11.09 -6.36 11.01
N ARG A 10 -11.72 -5.59 11.90
CA ARG A 10 -11.12 -5.21 13.16
C ARG A 10 -12.05 -5.75 14.24
N ILE A 11 -11.50 -6.52 15.16
CA ILE A 11 -12.29 -7.21 16.19
C ILE A 11 -11.87 -6.68 17.54
N GLU A 12 -12.77 -5.99 18.21
CA GLU A 12 -12.50 -5.48 19.55
C GLU A 12 -12.42 -6.63 20.54
N THR A 13 -11.43 -6.54 21.42
CA THR A 13 -11.23 -7.51 22.49
C THR A 13 -11.06 -6.77 23.80
N SER A 14 -11.06 -7.51 24.89
CA SER A 14 -10.76 -6.91 26.19
C SER A 14 -9.30 -6.46 26.19
N GLY A 15 -9.09 -5.16 26.30
CA GLY A 15 -7.73 -4.60 26.35
C GLY A 15 -7.09 -4.32 25.02
N GLY A 16 -7.85 -4.39 23.91
CA GLY A 16 -7.28 -4.09 22.62
C GLY A 16 -8.16 -4.54 21.48
N GLU A 17 -7.54 -4.81 20.33
CA GLU A 17 -8.29 -5.29 19.16
C GLU A 17 -7.39 -6.18 18.33
N VAL A 18 -8.04 -6.99 17.51
CA VAL A 18 -7.35 -7.79 16.49
C VAL A 18 -7.60 -7.12 15.15
N MET A 19 -6.54 -6.79 14.45
CA MET A 19 -6.60 -6.15 13.14
C MET A 19 -6.16 -7.18 12.11
N LYS A 20 -7.12 -7.67 11.33
CA LYS A 20 -6.82 -8.72 10.35
C LYS A 20 -5.94 -8.19 9.24
N ALA A 21 -5.16 -9.05 8.62
CA ALA A 21 -4.28 -8.66 7.52
C ALA A 21 -4.47 -9.55 6.29
N LEU A 22 -4.19 -10.83 6.42
CA LEU A 22 -4.27 -11.75 5.28
C LEU A 22 -4.36 -13.16 5.82
N HIS A 23 -5.22 -13.99 5.23
CA HIS A 23 -5.23 -15.41 5.59
C HIS A 23 -5.16 -16.26 4.33
N ALA A 24 -4.76 -17.51 4.52
CA ALA A 24 -4.40 -18.38 3.40
C ALA A 24 -5.60 -18.78 2.55
N ASP A 25 -6.82 -18.61 3.07
CA ASP A 25 -8.02 -18.98 2.31
C ASP A 25 -8.49 -17.89 1.35
N GLU A 26 -7.86 -16.72 1.39
CA GLU A 26 -8.28 -15.61 0.53
C GLU A 26 -7.70 -15.75 -0.87
N PRO A 27 -8.45 -15.32 -1.91
CA PRO A 27 -7.92 -15.40 -3.27
C PRO A 27 -6.67 -14.56 -3.50
N ASP A 28 -6.46 -13.52 -2.69
CA ASP A 28 -5.27 -12.69 -2.83
C ASP A 28 -4.03 -13.31 -2.20
N PHE A 29 -4.17 -14.43 -1.51
CA PHE A 29 -3.02 -15.12 -0.94
C PHE A 29 -2.39 -16.00 -2.02
N LEU A 30 -1.25 -15.58 -2.51
CA LEU A 30 -0.51 -16.29 -3.56
C LEU A 30 0.78 -16.88 -3.01
N GLY A 31 0.77 -17.21 -1.72
CA GLY A 31 1.96 -17.68 -1.04
C GLY A 31 2.63 -16.56 -0.28
N LEU A 32 3.57 -16.92 0.56
CA LEU A 32 4.33 -15.95 1.34
C LEU A 32 5.80 -16.12 1.02
N GLY A 33 6.38 -15.13 0.36
CA GLY A 33 7.81 -15.07 0.15
C GLY A 33 8.50 -14.32 1.25
N GLU A 34 7.96 -13.14 1.58
CA GLU A 34 8.61 -12.28 2.56
C GLU A 34 7.57 -11.36 3.20
N ALA A 35 7.69 -11.16 4.51
CA ALA A 35 6.86 -10.19 5.24
C ALA A 35 7.79 -9.22 5.94
N TYR A 36 7.54 -7.91 5.81
CA TYR A 36 8.36 -6.91 6.47
C TYR A 36 7.57 -5.63 6.69
N PHE A 37 8.06 -4.83 7.60
CA PHE A 37 7.47 -3.53 7.88
C PHE A 37 8.30 -2.43 7.25
N SER A 38 7.63 -1.38 6.77
CA SER A 38 8.29 -0.17 6.29
C SER A 38 7.68 1.02 6.99
N ARG A 39 8.54 1.86 7.55
CA ARG A 39 8.09 3.12 8.12
C ARG A 39 8.13 4.21 7.04
N VAL A 40 7.07 4.98 6.94
CA VAL A 40 7.00 6.10 6.01
C VAL A 40 6.88 7.37 6.84
N ASP A 41 7.88 8.24 6.72
CA ASP A 41 7.94 9.46 7.51
C ASP A 41 6.86 10.45 7.05
N PRO A 42 6.44 11.38 7.93
CA PRO A 42 5.39 12.33 7.58
C PRO A 42 5.71 13.09 6.30
N GLY A 43 4.76 13.09 5.37
CA GLY A 43 4.87 13.83 4.12
C GLY A 43 5.89 13.32 3.12
N CYS A 44 6.63 12.27 3.46
CA CYS A 44 7.65 11.75 2.55
C CYS A 44 7.00 10.90 1.47
N ILE A 45 7.51 11.04 0.26
CA ILE A 45 7.00 10.35 -0.91
C ILE A 45 8.04 9.36 -1.38
N ARG A 46 7.63 8.11 -1.59
CA ARG A 46 8.49 7.06 -2.10
C ARG A 46 7.83 6.48 -3.35
N GLY A 47 8.54 6.47 -4.45
CA GLY A 47 8.02 5.99 -5.72
C GLY A 47 8.99 6.36 -6.81
N TRP A 48 8.69 6.05 -8.02
CA TRP A 48 7.68 5.07 -8.48
C TRP A 48 8.36 3.74 -8.66
N LYS A 49 7.63 2.69 -8.43
CA LYS A 49 8.19 1.35 -8.51
C LYS A 49 7.20 0.44 -9.21
N ARG A 50 7.73 -0.52 -9.93
CA ARG A 50 6.93 -1.55 -10.59
C ARG A 50 7.61 -2.89 -10.37
N HIS A 51 6.88 -3.84 -9.81
CA HIS A 51 7.36 -5.21 -9.73
C HIS A 51 6.95 -5.95 -10.98
N ASN A 52 7.81 -6.82 -11.46
CA ASN A 52 7.55 -7.56 -12.68
C ASN A 52 6.94 -8.93 -12.41
N GLU A 53 7.19 -9.50 -11.23
CA GLU A 53 6.70 -10.83 -10.87
C GLU A 53 5.94 -10.83 -9.56
N MET A 54 6.26 -9.90 -8.67
CA MET A 54 5.73 -9.90 -7.31
C MET A 54 4.32 -9.31 -7.26
N THR A 55 3.43 -9.99 -6.56
CA THR A 55 2.17 -9.40 -6.12
C THR A 55 2.40 -8.84 -4.71
N VAL A 56 2.06 -7.58 -4.52
CA VAL A 56 2.28 -6.89 -3.26
C VAL A 56 0.95 -6.76 -2.54
N ASN A 57 0.92 -7.18 -1.29
CA ASN A 57 -0.20 -6.93 -0.40
C ASN A 57 0.29 -6.03 0.73
N VAL A 58 -0.34 -4.88 0.91
CA VAL A 58 0.07 -3.93 1.94
C VAL A 58 -1.09 -3.58 2.85
N VAL A 59 -0.77 -3.44 4.13
CA VAL A 59 -1.70 -3.04 5.18
C VAL A 59 -1.01 -1.95 5.99
N VAL A 60 -1.77 -0.94 6.41
CA VAL A 60 -1.23 0.13 7.25
C VAL A 60 -1.89 0.04 8.63
N PRO A 61 -1.25 -0.66 9.58
CA PRO A 61 -1.85 -0.85 10.90
C PRO A 61 -1.70 0.35 11.83
N VAL A 62 -0.77 1.27 11.53
CA VAL A 62 -0.53 2.46 12.36
C VAL A 62 -0.33 3.64 11.43
N GLY A 63 -1.00 4.75 11.71
CA GLY A 63 -0.81 5.98 10.97
C GLY A 63 -1.62 6.02 9.68
N HIS A 64 -1.08 6.72 8.70
CA HIS A 64 -1.75 6.94 7.42
C HIS A 64 -0.72 6.94 6.30
N VAL A 65 -0.96 6.15 5.27
CA VAL A 65 -0.14 6.15 4.06
C VAL A 65 -1.08 6.16 2.86
N ARG A 66 -0.84 7.08 1.95
CA ARG A 66 -1.57 7.13 0.69
C ARG A 66 -0.77 6.39 -0.37
N PHE A 67 -1.37 5.36 -0.92
CA PHE A 67 -0.82 4.65 -2.07
C PHE A 67 -1.49 5.15 -3.33
N VAL A 68 -0.68 5.35 -4.37
CA VAL A 68 -1.17 5.78 -5.68
C VAL A 68 -0.68 4.79 -6.71
N VAL A 69 -1.61 4.28 -7.50
CA VAL A 69 -1.30 3.35 -8.58
C VAL A 69 -1.63 4.00 -9.91
N GLU A 70 -0.85 3.67 -10.93
CA GLU A 70 -1.03 4.20 -12.27
C GLU A 70 -1.50 3.09 -13.20
N GLY A 71 -2.45 3.40 -14.04
CA GLY A 71 -2.94 2.50 -15.07
C GLY A 71 -3.44 3.30 -16.25
N ASN A 72 -2.87 3.04 -17.43
CA ASN A 72 -3.29 3.65 -18.68
C ASN A 72 -3.32 5.17 -18.62
N GLY A 73 -2.35 5.78 -17.93
CA GLY A 73 -2.25 7.23 -17.80
C GLY A 73 -3.15 7.83 -16.75
N SER A 74 -3.92 7.02 -16.05
CA SER A 74 -4.79 7.49 -14.96
C SER A 74 -4.22 7.02 -13.63
N PHE A 75 -4.61 7.74 -12.56
CA PHE A 75 -4.11 7.45 -11.21
C PHE A 75 -5.27 7.17 -10.28
N GLN A 76 -5.07 6.22 -9.38
CA GLN A 76 -6.03 5.92 -8.34
C GLN A 76 -5.33 5.97 -7.01
N ALA A 77 -5.90 6.70 -6.05
CA ALA A 77 -5.31 6.86 -4.72
C ALA A 77 -6.10 6.05 -3.70
N PHE A 78 -5.38 5.46 -2.76
CA PHE A 78 -5.95 4.69 -1.66
C PHE A 78 -5.36 5.21 -0.37
N ASP A 79 -6.21 5.73 0.51
CA ASP A 79 -5.78 6.20 1.82
C ASP A 79 -5.94 5.07 2.82
N LEU A 80 -4.83 4.52 3.29
CA LEU A 80 -4.83 3.37 4.18
C LEU A 80 -4.46 3.77 5.59
N GLY A 81 -5.11 3.17 6.56
CA GLY A 81 -4.82 3.39 7.96
C GLY A 81 -6.00 3.08 8.83
N PRO A 82 -5.78 2.93 10.15
CA PRO A 82 -6.88 2.63 11.07
C PRO A 82 -7.97 3.69 11.12
N ASP A 83 -7.60 4.95 10.88
CA ASP A 83 -8.55 6.06 10.91
C ASP A 83 -9.00 6.48 9.51
N HIS A 84 -8.73 5.65 8.52
CA HIS A 84 -9.14 5.85 7.14
C HIS A 84 -9.89 4.59 6.70
N ASP A 85 -9.54 4.07 5.55
CA ASP A 85 -10.09 2.79 5.15
C ASP A 85 -9.12 1.70 5.63
N TYR A 86 -9.49 1.00 6.69
CA TYR A 86 -8.63 -0.09 7.14
C TYR A 86 -8.83 -1.28 6.24
N GLY A 87 -7.79 -1.63 5.51
CA GLY A 87 -7.88 -2.72 4.56
C GLY A 87 -6.54 -3.03 3.94
N ARG A 88 -6.59 -3.94 3.00
CA ARG A 88 -5.41 -4.41 2.30
C ARG A 88 -5.47 -3.98 0.85
N LEU A 89 -4.40 -3.36 0.38
CA LEU A 89 -4.26 -3.02 -1.02
C LEU A 89 -3.42 -4.10 -1.68
N THR A 90 -3.97 -4.73 -2.71
CA THR A 90 -3.27 -5.74 -3.51
C THR A 90 -2.87 -5.09 -4.82
N ILE A 91 -1.56 -5.09 -5.10
CA ILE A 91 -1.01 -4.47 -6.31
C ILE A 91 -0.42 -5.58 -7.16
N GLU A 92 -0.93 -5.73 -8.38
CA GLU A 92 -0.53 -6.80 -9.26
C GLU A 92 0.82 -6.49 -9.94
N PRO A 93 1.56 -7.50 -10.37
CA PRO A 93 2.78 -7.27 -11.12
C PRO A 93 2.50 -6.40 -12.35
N GLY A 94 3.49 -5.60 -12.74
CA GLY A 94 3.36 -4.73 -13.89
C GLY A 94 2.69 -3.40 -13.60
N THR A 95 2.40 -3.11 -12.35
CA THR A 95 1.70 -1.89 -11.95
C THR A 95 2.68 -0.89 -11.34
N TRP A 96 2.72 0.32 -11.86
CA TRP A 96 3.49 1.40 -11.24
C TRP A 96 2.75 1.94 -10.03
N PHE A 97 3.46 2.11 -8.94
CA PHE A 97 2.86 2.67 -7.73
C PHE A 97 3.88 3.48 -6.94
N GLY A 98 3.35 4.35 -6.11
CA GLY A 98 4.13 5.11 -5.15
C GLY A 98 3.29 5.34 -3.92
N PHE A 99 3.89 5.91 -2.89
CA PHE A 99 3.14 6.16 -1.66
C PHE A 99 3.73 7.33 -0.89
N MET A 100 2.88 7.94 -0.07
CA MET A 100 3.23 9.13 0.71
C MET A 100 2.72 8.96 2.13
N GLY A 101 3.58 9.28 3.09
CA GLY A 101 3.18 9.29 4.49
C GLY A 101 2.20 10.42 4.77
N GLY A 102 1.20 10.15 5.60
CA GLY A 102 0.28 11.18 6.06
C GLY A 102 0.95 12.15 7.02
N SER A 103 0.16 12.99 7.68
CA SER A 103 0.69 14.05 8.52
C SER A 103 1.52 13.53 9.70
N ASP A 104 1.22 12.31 10.18
CA ASP A 104 1.98 11.68 11.26
C ASP A 104 2.80 10.49 10.75
N GLY A 105 2.87 10.31 9.44
CA GLY A 105 3.52 9.15 8.86
C GLY A 105 2.72 7.89 9.06
N GLY A 106 3.32 6.76 8.76
CA GLY A 106 2.65 5.49 8.94
C GLY A 106 3.58 4.31 8.90
N LEU A 107 3.05 3.16 9.25
CA LEU A 107 3.75 1.89 9.22
C LEU A 107 3.05 0.99 8.21
N VAL A 108 3.81 0.48 7.27
CA VAL A 108 3.27 -0.43 6.24
C VAL A 108 3.74 -1.84 6.54
N LEU A 109 2.79 -2.77 6.56
CA LEU A 109 3.10 -4.20 6.57
C LEU A 109 3.05 -4.67 5.13
N ASN A 110 4.18 -5.16 4.64
CA ASN A 110 4.30 -5.71 3.30
C ASN A 110 4.27 -7.23 3.37
N LEU A 111 3.40 -7.82 2.55
CA LEU A 111 3.27 -9.26 2.45
C LEU A 111 3.47 -9.62 0.98
N SER A 112 4.69 -10.03 0.64
CA SER A 112 5.06 -10.33 -0.74
C SER A 112 4.94 -11.82 -1.00
N ASN A 113 4.47 -12.18 -2.19
CA ASN A 113 4.34 -13.60 -2.52
C ASN A 113 5.67 -14.24 -2.91
N ILE A 114 6.69 -13.44 -3.21
CA ILE A 114 8.04 -13.94 -3.51
C ILE A 114 9.05 -13.14 -2.71
N VAL A 115 10.25 -13.71 -2.55
CA VAL A 115 11.35 -13.04 -1.87
C VAL A 115 11.88 -11.93 -2.76
N HIS A 116 12.26 -10.82 -2.15
CA HIS A 116 12.80 -9.67 -2.87
C HIS A 116 14.07 -10.04 -3.64
N ARG A 117 14.12 -9.62 -4.90
CA ARG A 117 15.31 -9.72 -5.76
C ARG A 117 15.53 -8.36 -6.42
N PRO A 118 16.80 -7.89 -6.47
CA PRO A 118 17.05 -6.54 -7.02
C PRO A 118 16.64 -6.36 -8.47
N ASP A 119 16.68 -7.42 -9.28
CA ASP A 119 16.38 -7.33 -10.72
C ASP A 119 14.92 -7.56 -11.03
N GLU A 120 14.07 -7.70 -10.02
CA GLU A 120 12.66 -8.01 -10.22
C GLU A 120 11.81 -6.74 -10.36
N ALA A 121 12.34 -5.59 -9.98
CA ALA A 121 11.58 -4.35 -9.95
C ALA A 121 12.27 -3.26 -10.77
N ASP A 122 11.44 -2.39 -11.33
CA ASP A 122 11.89 -1.20 -12.04
C ASP A 122 11.54 0.03 -11.22
N GLY A 123 12.27 1.13 -11.46
CA GLY A 123 12.04 2.39 -10.80
C GLY A 123 11.90 3.53 -11.79
N LYS A 124 11.20 4.58 -11.39
CA LYS A 124 11.12 5.84 -12.09
C LYS A 124 11.26 6.97 -11.10
N GLU A 125 11.78 8.10 -11.57
CA GLU A 125 11.84 9.30 -10.76
C GLU A 125 10.43 9.83 -10.54
N LEU A 126 10.22 10.56 -9.45
CA LEU A 126 8.88 11.04 -9.11
C LEU A 126 8.29 11.93 -10.21
N ASP A 127 9.11 12.72 -10.88
CA ASP A 127 8.62 13.64 -11.90
C ASP A 127 8.38 12.98 -13.26
N GLU A 128 8.68 11.69 -13.40
CA GLU A 128 8.39 11.00 -14.65
C GLU A 128 6.92 10.71 -14.86
N PHE A 129 6.12 10.77 -13.79
CA PHE A 129 4.68 10.75 -13.90
C PHE A 129 4.13 12.10 -13.47
N ASN A 130 3.11 12.55 -14.19
CA ASN A 130 2.47 13.83 -13.88
C ASN A 130 1.37 13.59 -12.83
N TYR A 131 1.79 13.31 -11.61
CA TYR A 131 0.87 13.14 -10.49
C TYR A 131 1.15 14.20 -9.44
N GLU A 132 0.09 14.87 -9.00
CA GLU A 132 0.20 15.98 -8.06
C GLU A 132 0.04 15.50 -6.64
N TRP A 133 1.15 15.12 -6.03
CA TRP A 133 1.13 14.57 -4.67
C TRP A 133 0.62 15.57 -3.63
N SER A 134 0.94 16.82 -3.80
CA SER A 134 0.56 17.84 -2.83
C SER A 134 -0.93 18.15 -2.89
N SER A 135 -1.61 17.79 -3.97
CA SER A 135 -3.04 18.02 -4.10
C SER A 135 -3.85 16.85 -3.60
N ALA A 136 -3.18 15.81 -3.10
CA ALA A 136 -3.89 14.63 -2.58
C ALA A 136 -4.80 15.07 -1.44
N PRO A 137 -6.07 14.59 -1.43
CA PRO A 137 -7.00 15.02 -0.40
C PRO A 137 -6.51 14.58 0.97
N SER A 138 -6.65 15.47 1.92
CA SER A 138 -6.39 15.15 3.31
C SER A 138 -7.70 14.76 3.97
N ASN A 139 -7.61 14.29 5.20
CA ASN A 139 -8.80 13.88 5.93
C ASN A 139 -9.72 15.04 6.24
N GLU A 140 -9.17 16.21 6.38
CA GLU A 140 -9.98 17.39 6.68
C GLU A 140 -10.96 17.71 5.58
N GLU A 141 -10.71 17.21 4.39
CA GLU A 141 -11.54 17.51 3.23
C GLU A 141 -12.73 16.58 3.09
N LYS A 142 -12.87 15.64 3.99
CA LYS A 142 -13.92 14.64 3.92
C LYS A 142 -15.15 15.02 4.71
#